data_d0036a25adf4cc830ab281783180e5d1
#
_entry.id   d0036a25adf4cc830ab281783180e5d1
#
_cell.length_a   1.000
_cell.length_b   1.000
_cell.length_c   1.000
_cell.angle_alpha   90.00
_cell.angle_beta   90.00
_cell.angle_gamma   90.00
#
_symmetry.space_group_name_H-M   'P 1'
#
loop_
_entity.id
_entity.type
_entity.pdbx_description
1 polymer ?
#
loop_
_entity_poly.entity_id
_entity_poly.type
_entity_poly.pdbx_seq_one_letter_code
_entity_poly.pdbx_strand_id
1 'polypeptide(L)'
;MFVNMFRITNIMNSFISDLNNYNSYQQEVLFESIQANGDITLNQPFTNFPFIIIAYGTDSGNVVIPKFFSTKNLDYLLRTSKIPVGIADTYKYWYIETYANGTTTTFLKKATENTSIHGVYGLKFKVT
;
A
#
# COMPACT_ATOMS: atom_id res chain seq x y z
N MET A 1 24.18 11.10 36.98
CA MET A 1 22.74 11.35 37.04
C MET A 1 22.29 12.37 35.99
N PHE A 2 22.95 13.48 35.86
CA PHE A 2 22.63 14.50 34.86
C PHE A 2 22.77 13.95 33.42
N VAL A 3 23.83 13.19 33.15
CA VAL A 3 24.07 12.57 31.82
C VAL A 3 22.97 11.58 31.47
N ASN A 4 22.49 10.81 32.44
CA ASN A 4 21.41 9.83 32.21
C ASN A 4 20.08 10.52 31.90
N MET A 5 19.78 11.63 32.58
CA MET A 5 18.58 12.43 32.30
C MET A 5 18.63 13.04 30.89
N PHE A 6 19.78 13.53 30.48
CA PHE A 6 19.98 14.07 29.14
C PHE A 6 19.79 13.00 28.08
N ARG A 7 20.32 11.80 28.31
CA ARG A 7 20.17 10.66 27.41
C ARG A 7 18.71 10.23 27.31
N ILE A 8 17.98 10.16 28.41
CA ILE A 8 16.55 9.83 28.44
C ILE A 8 15.75 10.89 27.68
N THR A 9 16.07 12.18 27.86
CA THR A 9 15.40 13.25 27.12
C THR A 9 15.60 13.12 25.62
N ASN A 10 16.80 12.78 25.15
CA ASN A 10 17.09 12.58 23.74
C ASN A 10 16.32 11.38 23.17
N ILE A 11 16.23 10.29 23.92
CA ILE A 11 15.45 9.11 23.52
C ILE A 11 13.96 9.46 23.41
N MET A 12 13.43 10.19 24.39
CA MET A 12 12.04 10.64 24.39
C MET A 12 11.75 11.58 23.23
N ASN A 13 12.66 12.52 22.94
CA ASN A 13 12.49 13.44 21.81
C ASN A 13 12.52 12.71 20.48
N SER A 14 13.38 11.71 20.32
CA SER A 14 13.42 10.86 19.13
C SER A 14 12.12 10.07 18.97
N PHE A 15 11.60 9.49 20.05
CA PHE A 15 10.33 8.78 20.07
C PHE A 15 9.16 9.69 19.70
N ILE A 16 9.10 10.89 20.27
CA ILE A 16 8.07 11.88 19.94
C ILE A 16 8.16 12.30 18.47
N SER A 17 9.38 12.50 17.95
CA SER A 17 9.60 12.81 16.55
C SER A 17 9.07 11.70 15.65
N ASP A 18 9.33 10.44 15.98
CA ASP A 18 8.83 9.29 15.23
C ASP A 18 7.30 9.22 15.26
N LEU A 19 6.69 9.44 16.43
CA LEU A 19 5.23 9.51 16.55
C LEU A 19 4.65 10.65 15.71
N ASN A 20 5.29 11.81 15.73
CA ASN A 20 4.86 12.95 14.93
C ASN A 20 4.97 12.67 13.44
N ASN A 21 6.00 11.94 13.00
CA ASN A 21 6.14 11.52 11.62
C ASN A 21 4.98 10.61 11.20
N TYR A 22 4.57 9.64 12.02
CA TYR A 22 3.38 8.84 11.77
C TYR A 22 2.11 9.69 11.73
N ASN A 23 1.98 10.64 12.64
CA ASN A 23 0.83 11.53 12.70
C ASN A 23 0.83 12.58 11.59
N SER A 24 1.96 12.83 10.92
CA SER A 24 2.03 13.78 9.82
C SER A 24 1.55 13.22 8.48
N TYR A 25 1.27 11.92 8.41
CA TYR A 25 0.65 11.30 7.24
C TYR A 25 -0.84 11.14 7.45
N GLN A 26 -1.58 11.29 6.38
CA GLN A 26 -3.00 11.00 6.33
C GLN A 26 -3.25 9.90 5.32
N GLN A 27 -3.91 8.84 5.75
CA GLN A 27 -4.32 7.75 4.88
C GLN A 27 -5.80 7.92 4.53
N GLU A 28 -6.11 7.79 3.26
CA GLU A 28 -7.48 7.76 2.77
C GLU A 28 -7.75 6.46 2.03
N VAL A 29 -8.91 5.90 2.26
CA VAL A 29 -9.36 4.69 1.57
C VAL A 29 -9.82 5.09 0.17
N LEU A 30 -9.17 4.55 -0.86
CA LEU A 30 -9.58 4.74 -2.25
C LEU A 30 -10.43 3.58 -2.75
N PHE A 31 -10.20 2.41 -2.24
CA PHE A 31 -10.94 1.18 -2.53
C PHE A 31 -10.73 0.21 -1.37
N GLU A 32 -11.78 -0.47 -0.98
CA GLU A 32 -11.70 -1.50 0.06
C GLU A 32 -12.75 -2.57 -0.19
N SER A 33 -12.26 -3.72 -0.65
CA SER A 33 -13.08 -4.91 -0.91
C SER A 33 -12.11 -6.02 -1.35
N ILE A 34 -12.53 -7.25 -1.25
CA ILE A 34 -11.78 -8.37 -1.82
C ILE A 34 -12.21 -8.56 -3.25
N GLN A 35 -11.34 -8.24 -4.20
CA GLN A 35 -11.65 -8.36 -5.61
C GLN A 35 -10.60 -9.18 -6.35
N ALA A 36 -11.02 -10.32 -6.86
CA ALA A 36 -10.14 -11.29 -7.51
C ALA A 36 -9.73 -10.84 -8.91
N ASN A 37 -10.64 -10.36 -9.73
CA ASN A 37 -10.36 -9.98 -11.11
C ASN A 37 -11.20 -8.78 -11.53
N GLY A 38 -10.77 -8.12 -12.60
CA GLY A 38 -11.51 -7.06 -13.24
C GLY A 38 -11.05 -5.66 -12.84
N ASP A 39 -11.84 -4.69 -13.22
CA ASP A 39 -11.55 -3.30 -12.97
C ASP A 39 -11.87 -2.93 -11.53
N ILE A 40 -10.99 -2.14 -10.96
CA ILE A 40 -11.15 -1.56 -9.63
C ILE A 40 -11.27 -0.06 -9.81
N THR A 41 -12.40 0.51 -9.43
CA THR A 41 -12.62 1.95 -9.50
C THR A 41 -12.32 2.58 -8.15
N LEU A 42 -11.41 3.54 -8.15
CA LEU A 42 -11.03 4.28 -6.95
C LEU A 42 -12.03 5.40 -6.66
N ASN A 43 -12.21 5.74 -5.39
CA ASN A 43 -13.11 6.82 -4.96
C ASN A 43 -12.66 8.19 -5.45
N GLN A 44 -11.35 8.35 -5.68
CA GLN A 44 -10.76 9.55 -6.24
C GLN A 44 -9.46 9.19 -6.96
N PRO A 45 -8.93 10.07 -7.81
CA PRO A 45 -7.71 9.78 -8.54
C PRO A 45 -6.53 9.51 -7.61
N PHE A 46 -5.76 8.46 -7.91
CA PHE A 46 -4.55 8.17 -7.15
C PHE A 46 -3.51 9.30 -7.27
N THR A 47 -3.59 10.10 -8.32
CA THR A 47 -2.71 11.26 -8.52
C THR A 47 -2.94 12.39 -7.51
N ASN A 48 -4.00 12.34 -6.71
CA ASN A 48 -4.20 13.24 -5.59
C ASN A 48 -3.24 12.97 -4.43
N PHE A 49 -2.49 11.87 -4.48
CA PHE A 49 -1.60 11.42 -3.41
C PHE A 49 -0.19 11.23 -3.94
N PRO A 50 0.85 11.61 -3.16
CA PRO A 50 2.24 11.32 -3.54
C PRO A 50 2.57 9.83 -3.50
N PHE A 51 1.86 9.06 -2.65
CA PHE A 51 2.06 7.63 -2.50
C PHE A 51 0.73 6.91 -2.38
N ILE A 52 0.71 5.67 -2.82
CA ILE A 52 -0.40 4.76 -2.53
C ILE A 52 0.12 3.44 -1.98
N ILE A 53 -0.72 2.79 -1.20
CA ILE A 53 -0.53 1.41 -0.77
C ILE A 53 -1.59 0.56 -1.46
N ILE A 54 -1.16 -0.53 -2.08
CA ILE A 54 -2.07 -1.55 -2.60
C ILE A 54 -1.90 -2.79 -1.73
N ALA A 55 -2.98 -3.21 -1.10
CA ALA A 55 -3.00 -4.42 -0.30
C ALA A 55 -3.42 -5.59 -1.19
N TYR A 56 -2.51 -6.52 -1.40
CA TYR A 56 -2.74 -7.75 -2.16
C TYR A 56 -2.91 -8.91 -1.19
N GLY A 57 -3.70 -9.88 -1.55
CA GLY A 57 -3.89 -11.02 -0.66
C GLY A 57 -4.53 -12.22 -1.32
N THR A 58 -4.76 -13.25 -0.50
CA THR A 58 -5.52 -14.43 -0.91
C THR A 58 -7.02 -14.11 -0.90
N ASP A 59 -7.80 -14.86 -1.66
CA ASP A 59 -9.25 -14.68 -1.72
C ASP A 59 -9.92 -14.87 -0.37
N SER A 60 -9.33 -15.68 0.51
CA SER A 60 -9.83 -15.89 1.88
C SER A 60 -9.50 -14.74 2.83
N GLY A 61 -8.54 -13.87 2.49
CA GLY A 61 -8.05 -12.84 3.39
C GLY A 61 -7.04 -13.33 4.42
N ASN A 62 -6.62 -14.60 4.38
CA ASN A 62 -5.67 -15.16 5.35
C ASN A 62 -4.25 -14.60 5.18
N VAL A 63 -3.89 -14.17 3.99
CA VAL A 63 -2.61 -13.53 3.70
C VAL A 63 -2.91 -12.20 3.02
N VAL A 64 -2.36 -11.12 3.57
CA VAL A 64 -2.44 -9.77 2.98
C VAL A 64 -1.07 -9.15 3.03
N ILE A 65 -0.60 -8.69 1.88
CA ILE A 65 0.70 -8.05 1.71
C ILE A 65 0.50 -6.64 1.19
N PRO A 66 0.86 -5.61 1.97
CA PRO A 66 0.83 -4.25 1.49
C PRO A 66 2.04 -3.98 0.61
N LYS A 67 1.82 -3.30 -0.50
CA LYS A 67 2.89 -2.81 -1.34
C LYS A 67 2.77 -1.30 -1.55
N PHE A 68 3.89 -0.63 -1.41
CA PHE A 68 4.00 0.80 -1.44
C PHE A 68 4.43 1.28 -2.83
N PHE A 69 3.76 2.30 -3.36
CA PHE A 69 4.07 2.87 -4.65
C PHE A 69 4.11 4.40 -4.58
N SER A 70 5.11 4.99 -5.22
CA SER A 70 5.05 6.40 -5.60
C SER A 70 4.03 6.55 -6.74
N THR A 71 3.19 7.55 -6.68
CA THR A 71 2.21 7.79 -7.74
C THR A 71 2.83 8.34 -9.01
N LYS A 72 4.03 8.90 -8.91
CA LYS A 72 4.80 9.28 -10.08
C LYS A 72 5.22 8.02 -10.83
N ASN A 73 4.81 7.89 -12.07
CA ASN A 73 5.06 6.71 -12.91
C ASN A 73 4.42 5.42 -12.39
N LEU A 74 3.32 5.54 -11.67
CA LEU A 74 2.66 4.39 -11.05
C LEU A 74 2.31 3.30 -12.05
N ASP A 75 1.80 3.66 -13.23
CA ASP A 75 1.43 2.68 -14.26
C ASP A 75 2.63 1.82 -14.67
N TYR A 76 3.79 2.46 -14.86
CA TYR A 76 5.03 1.75 -15.16
C TYR A 76 5.43 0.81 -14.01
N LEU A 77 5.36 1.31 -12.79
CA LEU A 77 5.73 0.52 -11.61
C LEU A 77 4.84 -0.70 -11.44
N LEU A 78 3.55 -0.55 -11.69
CA LEU A 78 2.60 -1.65 -11.62
C LEU A 78 2.86 -2.69 -12.72
N ARG A 79 3.09 -2.26 -13.94
CA ARG A 79 3.32 -3.17 -15.08
C ARG A 79 4.60 -3.98 -14.94
N THR A 80 5.61 -3.45 -14.30
CA THR A 80 6.91 -4.12 -14.16
C THR A 80 6.97 -5.08 -12.99
N SER A 81 5.93 -5.10 -12.15
CA SER A 81 5.94 -5.88 -10.90
C SER A 81 4.91 -6.98 -10.94
N LYS A 82 5.36 -8.23 -11.07
CA LYS A 82 4.57 -9.38 -10.65
C LYS A 82 4.74 -9.52 -9.15
N ILE A 83 3.65 -9.39 -8.42
CA ILE A 83 3.69 -9.40 -6.97
C ILE A 83 3.29 -10.80 -6.50
N PRO A 84 4.19 -11.53 -5.86
CA PRO A 84 3.83 -12.79 -5.25
C PRO A 84 2.92 -12.52 -4.05
N VAL A 85 1.81 -13.23 -3.98
CA VAL A 85 0.84 -13.12 -2.90
C VAL A 85 0.65 -14.48 -2.27
N GLY A 86 1.33 -14.71 -1.18
CA GLY A 86 1.23 -15.96 -0.46
C GLY A 86 2.12 -17.06 -1.03
N ILE A 87 2.44 -18.00 -0.20
CA ILE A 87 3.15 -19.23 -0.53
C ILE A 87 2.16 -20.37 -0.35
N ALA A 88 1.75 -20.96 -1.47
CA ALA A 88 1.06 -22.23 -1.44
C ALA A 88 2.09 -23.28 -1.75
N ASP A 89 2.34 -24.19 -0.92
CA ASP A 89 3.30 -25.26 -1.14
C ASP A 89 4.61 -24.86 -1.85
N THR A 90 5.61 -25.65 -1.71
CA THR A 90 7.02 -25.43 -2.02
C THR A 90 7.34 -24.95 -3.44
N TYR A 91 6.39 -24.92 -4.37
CA TYR A 91 6.68 -24.55 -5.76
C TYR A 91 5.60 -23.72 -6.44
N LYS A 92 4.55 -23.32 -5.76
CA LYS A 92 3.48 -22.53 -6.35
C LYS A 92 3.42 -21.15 -5.72
N TYR A 93 3.65 -20.17 -6.53
CA TYR A 93 3.46 -18.78 -6.15
C TYR A 93 2.19 -18.27 -6.81
N TRP A 94 1.40 -17.54 -6.06
CA TRP A 94 0.33 -16.75 -6.64
C TRP A 94 0.88 -15.38 -7.01
N TYR A 95 0.47 -14.87 -8.16
CA TYR A 95 0.91 -13.58 -8.66
C TYR A 95 -0.28 -12.70 -8.96
N ILE A 96 -0.07 -11.42 -8.75
CA ILE A 96 -0.98 -10.38 -9.17
C ILE A 96 -0.26 -9.47 -10.16
N GLU A 97 -0.93 -9.19 -11.26
CA GLU A 97 -0.54 -8.13 -12.19
C GLU A 97 -1.58 -7.02 -12.08
N THR A 98 -1.13 -5.82 -11.83
CA THR A 98 -2.00 -4.65 -11.70
C THR A 98 -1.43 -3.52 -12.53
N TYR A 99 -2.26 -2.79 -13.23
CA TYR A 99 -1.86 -1.59 -13.97
C TYR A 99 -3.02 -0.62 -14.10
N ALA A 100 -2.70 0.66 -14.24
CA ALA A 100 -3.71 1.68 -14.45
C ALA A 100 -4.35 1.49 -15.83
N ASN A 101 -5.68 1.48 -15.88
CA ASN A 101 -6.43 1.22 -17.10
C ASN A 101 -6.74 2.54 -17.83
N GLY A 102 -5.69 3.25 -18.23
CA GLY A 102 -5.81 4.49 -18.99
C GLY A 102 -6.43 5.67 -18.27
N THR A 103 -6.75 5.54 -16.99
CA THR A 103 -7.31 6.58 -16.15
C THR A 103 -6.60 6.65 -14.82
N THR A 104 -6.79 7.75 -14.11
CA THR A 104 -6.22 7.93 -12.77
C THR A 104 -7.09 7.34 -11.66
N THR A 105 -8.23 6.79 -12.01
CA THR A 105 -9.20 6.26 -11.04
C THR A 105 -9.48 4.77 -11.20
N THR A 106 -8.97 4.13 -12.25
CA THR A 106 -9.28 2.73 -12.52
C THR A 106 -8.00 1.91 -12.64
N PHE A 107 -7.96 0.82 -11.93
CA PHE A 107 -6.93 -0.20 -12.08
C PHE A 107 -7.53 -1.45 -12.69
N LEU A 108 -6.83 -2.02 -13.65
CA LEU A 108 -7.13 -3.35 -14.16
C LEU A 108 -6.22 -4.34 -13.45
N LYS A 109 -6.82 -5.40 -12.97
CA LYS A 109 -6.11 -6.47 -12.29
C LYS A 109 -6.28 -7.79 -13.02
N LYS A 110 -5.18 -8.48 -13.18
CA LYS A 110 -5.17 -9.90 -13.58
C LYS A 110 -4.49 -10.68 -12.49
N ALA A 111 -5.12 -11.73 -12.04
CA ALA A 111 -4.57 -12.57 -10.98
C ALA A 111 -4.53 -14.01 -11.42
N THR A 112 -3.55 -14.71 -10.88
CA THR A 112 -3.60 -16.16 -10.82
C THR A 112 -4.63 -16.60 -9.77
N GLU A 113 -4.93 -17.88 -9.75
CA GLU A 113 -5.87 -18.44 -8.77
C GLU A 113 -5.55 -18.01 -7.34
N ASN A 114 -6.59 -17.77 -6.56
CA ASN A 114 -6.52 -17.41 -5.14
C ASN A 114 -5.74 -16.13 -4.84
N THR A 115 -5.84 -15.14 -5.70
CA THR A 115 -5.22 -13.83 -5.47
C THR A 115 -6.22 -12.70 -5.69
N SER A 116 -6.19 -11.71 -4.81
CA SER A 116 -7.13 -10.58 -4.82
C SER A 116 -6.45 -9.29 -4.42
N ILE A 117 -7.02 -8.17 -4.83
CA ILE A 117 -6.74 -6.89 -4.21
C ILE A 117 -7.73 -6.70 -3.06
N HIS A 118 -7.22 -6.35 -1.89
CA HIS A 118 -8.01 -6.14 -0.68
C HIS A 118 -8.27 -4.66 -0.40
N GLY A 119 -7.43 -3.79 -0.93
CA GLY A 119 -7.61 -2.37 -0.74
C GLY A 119 -6.57 -1.54 -1.48
N VAL A 120 -6.92 -0.28 -1.68
CA VAL A 120 -6.03 0.75 -2.20
C VAL A 120 -6.17 1.97 -1.31
N TYR A 121 -5.06 2.47 -0.81
CA TYR A 121 -5.04 3.56 0.15
C TYR A 121 -4.11 4.65 -0.36
N GLY A 122 -4.59 5.89 -0.33
CA GLY A 122 -3.79 7.05 -0.64
C GLY A 122 -3.09 7.57 0.61
N LEU A 123 -1.82 7.91 0.48
CA LEU A 123 -1.04 8.55 1.54
C LEU A 123 -0.64 9.95 1.12
N LYS A 124 -0.93 10.91 1.96
CA LYS A 124 -0.49 12.28 1.79
C LYS A 124 0.01 12.85 3.12
N PHE A 125 0.80 13.90 3.01
CA PHE A 125 1.24 14.62 4.19
C PHE A 125 0.08 15.45 4.74
N LYS A 126 -0.06 15.48 6.06
CA LYS A 126 -0.99 16.41 6.69
C LYS A 126 -0.46 17.82 6.49
N VAL A 127 -1.36 18.70 6.13
CA VAL A 127 -1.07 20.14 6.10
C VAL A 127 -1.17 20.65 7.53
N THR A 128 -0.07 21.17 8.04
CA THR A 128 -0.02 21.80 9.36
C THR A 128 -0.36 23.28 9.26
#